data_e611dd93fe91149e61fd1ebfbe628a1b
#
_entry.id   e611dd93fe91149e61fd1ebfbe628a1b
#
_cell.length_a   1.000
_cell.length_b   1.000
_cell.length_c   1.000
_cell.angle_alpha   90.00
_cell.angle_beta   90.00
_cell.angle_gamma   90.00
#
_symmetry.space_group_name_H-M   'P 1'
#
loop_
_entity.id
_entity.type
_entity.pdbx_description
1 polymer ?
#
loop_
_entity_poly.entity_id
_entity_poly.type
_entity_poly.pdbx_seq_one_letter_code
_entity_poly.pdbx_strand_id
1 'polypeptide(L)'
;MTATETDGFVTAALCIIGDEILSGRTKDKNIGYIADHLTAIGIQLKEVRVVPDEEPEIVAAVNALRTRYTYVFTTGGIGPTHDDITADSIAKAFGVGIDVDERALAPMKAYFERRGVELTPARLRMARIPFGAELVENSVSIAPGFMLGNVVVMAGIPAIMQVMLDAATRYLKTGKKMLSAALDLHRPEGEIAGMFEDLQKRYPDVPMGSYPFIRDGKPGTQLVLRSTDVSRLADAENELKVLLAARGWL
;
A
#
# COMPACT_ATOMS: atom_id res chain seq x y z
N MET A 1 0.92 -16.83 -16.54
CA MET A 1 1.63 -15.73 -17.24
C MET A 1 2.13 -14.81 -16.15
N THR A 2 3.43 -14.74 -15.95
CA THR A 2 4.10 -13.91 -14.94
C THR A 2 3.93 -12.44 -15.29
N ALA A 3 3.61 -11.63 -14.26
CA ALA A 3 3.57 -10.17 -14.38
C ALA A 3 4.84 -9.68 -15.08
N THR A 4 4.66 -8.88 -16.11
CA THR A 4 5.74 -8.28 -16.89
C THR A 4 6.62 -7.46 -15.95
N GLU A 5 7.91 -7.86 -15.82
CA GLU A 5 8.95 -7.01 -15.24
C GLU A 5 9.09 -5.77 -16.15
N THR A 6 8.31 -4.74 -15.86
CA THR A 6 8.46 -3.44 -16.49
C THR A 6 9.62 -2.71 -15.81
N ASP A 7 10.74 -2.56 -16.52
CA ASP A 7 11.88 -1.68 -16.21
C ASP A 7 12.58 -1.86 -14.85
N GLY A 8 12.56 -3.06 -14.25
CA GLY A 8 13.27 -3.32 -12.99
C GLY A 8 12.60 -2.68 -11.75
N PHE A 9 11.37 -2.17 -11.89
CA PHE A 9 10.59 -1.65 -10.78
C PHE A 9 9.67 -2.73 -10.20
N VAL A 10 9.66 -2.84 -8.88
CA VAL A 10 8.66 -3.62 -8.14
C VAL A 10 7.44 -2.75 -7.92
N THR A 11 6.28 -3.20 -8.39
CA THR A 11 5.03 -2.44 -8.32
C THR A 11 4.03 -3.11 -7.40
N ALA A 12 3.15 -2.32 -6.80
CA ALA A 12 2.09 -2.81 -5.94
C ALA A 12 0.75 -2.13 -6.24
N ALA A 13 -0.33 -2.82 -5.88
CA ALA A 13 -1.65 -2.25 -5.72
C ALA A 13 -2.19 -2.52 -4.31
N LEU A 14 -3.12 -1.70 -3.86
CA LEU A 14 -3.85 -1.86 -2.61
C LEU A 14 -5.34 -2.00 -2.90
N CYS A 15 -5.96 -3.02 -2.32
CA CYS A 15 -7.41 -3.21 -2.34
C CYS A 15 -7.94 -3.08 -0.90
N ILE A 16 -8.68 -2.03 -0.63
CA ILE A 16 -9.36 -1.82 0.65
C ILE A 16 -10.74 -2.46 0.54
N ILE A 17 -11.09 -3.30 1.50
CA ILE A 17 -12.35 -4.01 1.55
C ILE A 17 -13.08 -3.52 2.80
N GLY A 18 -14.25 -2.93 2.62
CA GLY A 18 -15.04 -2.43 3.73
C GLY A 18 -16.10 -1.40 3.34
N ASP A 19 -17.35 -1.73 3.61
CA ASP A 19 -18.52 -0.83 3.44
C ASP A 19 -18.41 0.42 4.29
N GLU A 20 -17.73 0.37 5.43
CA GLU A 20 -17.54 1.52 6.33
C GLU A 20 -16.65 2.60 5.71
N ILE A 21 -15.76 2.23 4.79
CA ILE A 21 -14.94 3.18 4.03
C ILE A 21 -15.79 3.83 2.93
N LEU A 22 -16.53 3.01 2.17
CA LEU A 22 -17.40 3.49 1.08
C LEU A 22 -18.52 4.40 1.60
N SER A 23 -19.11 4.04 2.73
CA SER A 23 -20.15 4.87 3.38
C SER A 23 -19.60 6.14 4.05
N GLY A 24 -18.27 6.27 4.15
CA GLY A 24 -17.63 7.39 4.83
C GLY A 24 -17.72 7.37 6.35
N ARG A 25 -18.27 6.30 6.95
CA ARG A 25 -18.35 6.11 8.40
C ARG A 25 -16.96 6.05 9.03
N THR A 26 -16.02 5.37 8.35
CA THR A 26 -14.61 5.30 8.73
C THR A 26 -13.77 6.02 7.67
N LYS A 27 -12.83 6.84 8.12
CA LYS A 27 -11.82 7.42 7.23
C LYS A 27 -10.63 6.47 7.16
N ASP A 28 -10.21 6.11 5.96
CA ASP A 28 -9.03 5.27 5.77
C ASP A 28 -7.78 5.94 6.38
N LYS A 29 -6.99 5.13 7.07
CA LYS A 29 -5.70 5.51 7.67
C LYS A 29 -4.56 4.61 7.21
N ASN A 30 -4.84 3.64 6.35
CA ASN A 30 -3.90 2.61 5.93
C ASN A 30 -3.16 3.01 4.66
N ILE A 31 -3.83 3.69 3.71
CA ILE A 31 -3.24 4.05 2.41
C ILE A 31 -1.91 4.78 2.57
N GLY A 32 -1.90 5.86 3.37
CA GLY A 32 -0.70 6.68 3.56
C GLY A 32 0.45 5.87 4.16
N TYR A 33 0.17 5.12 5.23
CA TYR A 33 1.19 4.28 5.89
C TYR A 33 1.75 3.21 4.95
N ILE A 34 0.89 2.49 4.22
CA ILE A 34 1.31 1.47 3.26
C ILE A 34 2.15 2.10 2.14
N ALA A 35 1.73 3.25 1.61
CA ALA A 35 2.47 3.96 0.57
C ALA A 35 3.87 4.36 1.02
N ASP A 36 4.01 4.90 2.24
CA ASP A 36 5.28 5.30 2.82
C ASP A 36 6.19 4.09 3.06
N HIS A 37 5.64 3.02 3.67
CA HIS A 37 6.38 1.78 3.93
C HIS A 37 6.91 1.15 2.63
N LEU A 38 6.05 0.98 1.63
CA LEU A 38 6.41 0.40 0.34
C LEU A 38 7.45 1.24 -0.40
N THR A 39 7.30 2.58 -0.38
CA THR A 39 8.29 3.50 -0.95
C THR A 39 9.65 3.35 -0.28
N ALA A 40 9.67 3.22 1.05
CA ALA A 40 10.91 3.06 1.82
C ALA A 40 11.70 1.77 1.45
N ILE A 41 11.00 0.72 1.01
CA ILE A 41 11.62 -0.55 0.58
C ILE A 41 11.72 -0.69 -0.96
N GLY A 42 11.44 0.39 -1.71
CA GLY A 42 11.60 0.41 -3.17
C GLY A 42 10.46 -0.24 -3.95
N ILE A 43 9.28 -0.39 -3.35
CA ILE A 43 8.07 -0.87 -4.02
C ILE A 43 7.17 0.33 -4.33
N GLN A 44 6.74 0.45 -5.58
CA GLN A 44 5.91 1.57 -6.01
C GLN A 44 4.41 1.20 -5.93
N LEU A 45 3.67 1.84 -5.03
CA LEU A 45 2.22 1.76 -5.01
C LEU A 45 1.65 2.52 -6.23
N LYS A 46 1.02 1.81 -7.15
CA LYS A 46 0.52 2.35 -8.43
C LYS A 46 -0.99 2.53 -8.48
N GLU A 47 -1.73 1.74 -7.71
CA GLU A 47 -3.19 1.76 -7.74
C GLU A 47 -3.76 1.46 -6.36
N VAL A 48 -4.83 2.14 -6.01
CA VAL A 48 -5.64 1.86 -4.82
C VAL A 48 -7.08 1.69 -5.27
N ARG A 49 -7.72 0.61 -4.83
CA ARG A 49 -9.16 0.37 -5.00
C ARG A 49 -9.83 0.24 -3.64
N VAL A 50 -11.07 0.69 -3.57
CA VAL A 50 -11.96 0.44 -2.44
C VAL A 50 -13.15 -0.34 -2.98
N VAL A 51 -13.47 -1.47 -2.36
CA VAL A 51 -14.58 -2.34 -2.76
C VAL A 51 -15.46 -2.67 -1.55
N PRO A 52 -16.74 -2.95 -1.77
CA PRO A 52 -17.64 -3.39 -0.70
C PRO A 52 -17.28 -4.79 -0.19
N ASP A 53 -17.87 -5.16 0.96
CA ASP A 53 -17.79 -6.52 1.52
C ASP A 53 -18.70 -7.49 0.72
N GLU A 54 -18.46 -7.55 -0.59
CA GLU A 54 -19.17 -8.41 -1.54
C GLU A 54 -18.18 -9.32 -2.28
N GLU A 55 -18.39 -10.64 -2.18
CA GLU A 55 -17.47 -11.63 -2.77
C GLU A 55 -17.17 -11.38 -4.26
N PRO A 56 -18.16 -11.13 -5.15
CA PRO A 56 -17.89 -10.90 -6.57
C PRO A 56 -16.99 -9.68 -6.80
N GLU A 57 -17.19 -8.61 -6.04
CA GLU A 57 -16.41 -7.36 -6.16
C GLU A 57 -14.97 -7.56 -5.67
N ILE A 58 -14.79 -8.24 -4.53
CA ILE A 58 -13.47 -8.59 -4.01
C ILE A 58 -12.71 -9.48 -5.02
N VAL A 59 -13.35 -10.54 -5.52
CA VAL A 59 -12.76 -11.49 -6.48
C VAL A 59 -12.37 -10.77 -7.77
N ALA A 60 -13.25 -9.92 -8.31
CA ALA A 60 -12.99 -9.17 -9.53
C ALA A 60 -11.81 -8.20 -9.36
N ALA A 61 -11.79 -7.43 -8.26
CA ALA A 61 -10.73 -6.48 -7.96
C ALA A 61 -9.38 -7.19 -7.79
N VAL A 62 -9.32 -8.24 -6.98
CA VAL A 62 -8.09 -9.01 -6.72
C VAL A 62 -7.55 -9.62 -8.01
N ASN A 63 -8.41 -10.26 -8.83
CA ASN A 63 -7.98 -10.85 -10.10
C ASN A 63 -7.43 -9.82 -11.08
N ALA A 64 -8.06 -8.66 -11.18
CA ALA A 64 -7.58 -7.58 -12.04
C ALA A 64 -6.22 -7.02 -11.56
N LEU A 65 -6.05 -6.85 -10.25
CA LEU A 65 -4.84 -6.28 -9.68
C LEU A 65 -3.66 -7.27 -9.70
N ARG A 66 -3.87 -8.53 -9.27
CA ARG A 66 -2.80 -9.52 -9.15
C ARG A 66 -2.16 -9.95 -10.48
N THR A 67 -2.86 -9.74 -11.59
CA THR A 67 -2.33 -10.01 -12.94
C THR A 67 -1.51 -8.85 -13.48
N ARG A 68 -1.69 -7.65 -12.93
CA ARG A 68 -1.08 -6.41 -13.42
C ARG A 68 0.13 -5.96 -12.60
N TYR A 69 0.11 -6.19 -11.29
CA TYR A 69 1.12 -5.70 -10.36
C TYR A 69 1.95 -6.83 -9.77
N THR A 70 3.19 -6.52 -9.39
CA THR A 70 4.08 -7.49 -8.73
C THR A 70 3.48 -7.99 -7.43
N TYR A 71 2.87 -7.08 -6.64
CA TYR A 71 2.17 -7.41 -5.40
C TYR A 71 0.81 -6.74 -5.33
N VAL A 72 -0.11 -7.38 -4.64
CA VAL A 72 -1.38 -6.80 -4.20
C VAL A 72 -1.47 -6.91 -2.69
N PHE A 73 -1.76 -5.81 -2.04
CA PHE A 73 -2.08 -5.78 -0.62
C PHE A 73 -3.58 -5.63 -0.46
N THR A 74 -4.18 -6.33 0.50
CA THR A 74 -5.57 -6.09 0.87
C THR A 74 -5.65 -5.70 2.33
N THR A 75 -6.60 -4.85 2.69
CA THR A 75 -6.91 -4.50 4.08
C THR A 75 -8.40 -4.61 4.33
N GLY A 76 -8.77 -5.25 5.45
CA GLY A 76 -10.17 -5.43 5.85
C GLY A 76 -10.74 -6.83 5.60
N GLY A 77 -11.88 -7.12 6.22
CA GLY A 77 -12.67 -8.32 6.02
C GLY A 77 -12.04 -9.65 6.45
N ILE A 78 -11.12 -9.65 7.44
CA ILE A 78 -10.52 -10.86 8.03
C ILE A 78 -10.77 -11.02 9.53
N GLY A 79 -11.78 -10.36 10.04
CA GLY A 79 -12.19 -10.46 11.44
C GLY A 79 -13.11 -11.65 11.71
N PRO A 80 -13.78 -11.65 12.88
CA PRO A 80 -14.64 -12.75 13.33
C PRO A 80 -16.10 -12.63 12.92
N THR A 81 -16.51 -11.56 12.25
CA THR A 81 -17.91 -11.26 11.96
C THR A 81 -18.39 -11.90 10.65
N HIS A 82 -19.66 -11.88 10.38
CA HIS A 82 -20.26 -12.58 9.22
C HIS A 82 -19.94 -11.91 7.88
N ASP A 83 -19.63 -10.64 7.91
CA ASP A 83 -19.19 -9.79 6.80
C ASP A 83 -17.68 -9.87 6.53
N ASP A 84 -16.92 -10.51 7.41
CA ASP A 84 -15.49 -10.81 7.19
C ASP A 84 -15.32 -11.97 6.19
N ILE A 85 -15.41 -11.66 4.90
CA ILE A 85 -15.41 -12.66 3.80
C ILE A 85 -14.16 -12.60 2.92
N THR A 86 -13.18 -11.78 3.28
CA THR A 86 -11.98 -11.58 2.45
C THR A 86 -11.21 -12.88 2.24
N ALA A 87 -11.00 -13.70 3.28
CA ALA A 87 -10.24 -14.95 3.14
C ALA A 87 -10.92 -15.94 2.17
N ASP A 88 -12.25 -16.08 2.24
CA ASP A 88 -13.04 -16.93 1.33
C ASP A 88 -12.99 -16.37 -0.11
N SER A 89 -13.09 -15.08 -0.27
CA SER A 89 -13.03 -14.39 -1.57
C SER A 89 -11.64 -14.55 -2.23
N ILE A 90 -10.56 -14.48 -1.45
CA ILE A 90 -9.20 -14.73 -1.95
C ILE A 90 -9.05 -16.22 -2.37
N ALA A 91 -9.51 -17.17 -1.56
CA ALA A 91 -9.49 -18.57 -1.93
C ALA A 91 -10.21 -18.81 -3.27
N LYS A 92 -11.39 -18.21 -3.44
CA LYS A 92 -12.16 -18.25 -4.69
C LYS A 92 -11.41 -17.60 -5.86
N ALA A 93 -10.81 -16.45 -5.67
CA ALA A 93 -10.04 -15.74 -6.70
C ALA A 93 -8.85 -16.59 -7.22
N PHE A 94 -8.28 -17.43 -6.36
CA PHE A 94 -7.17 -18.32 -6.72
C PHE A 94 -7.63 -19.74 -7.11
N GLY A 95 -8.91 -20.07 -6.94
CA GLY A 95 -9.45 -21.40 -7.24
C GLY A 95 -8.93 -22.49 -6.29
N VAL A 96 -8.63 -22.14 -5.04
CA VAL A 96 -8.13 -23.07 -4.00
C VAL A 96 -9.17 -23.27 -2.89
N GLY A 97 -9.02 -24.36 -2.13
CA GLY A 97 -9.82 -24.57 -0.93
C GLY A 97 -9.39 -23.68 0.22
N ILE A 98 -10.25 -23.57 1.24
CA ILE A 98 -9.99 -22.83 2.48
C ILE A 98 -10.54 -23.63 3.66
N ASP A 99 -9.77 -23.77 4.72
CA ASP A 99 -10.19 -24.38 5.97
C ASP A 99 -9.40 -23.82 7.16
N VAL A 100 -9.74 -24.28 8.35
CA VAL A 100 -9.00 -23.97 9.57
C VAL A 100 -7.57 -24.50 9.44
N ASP A 101 -6.59 -23.60 9.54
CA ASP A 101 -5.17 -23.94 9.47
C ASP A 101 -4.62 -24.10 10.90
N GLU A 102 -4.05 -25.26 11.18
CA GLU A 102 -3.49 -25.55 12.52
C GLU A 102 -2.36 -24.60 12.90
N ARG A 103 -1.59 -24.08 11.95
CA ARG A 103 -0.55 -23.09 12.18
C ARG A 103 -1.11 -21.76 12.72
N ALA A 104 -2.35 -21.41 12.32
CA ALA A 104 -3.08 -20.26 12.85
C ALA A 104 -3.84 -20.61 14.13
N LEU A 105 -4.48 -21.77 14.17
CA LEU A 105 -5.34 -22.18 15.26
C LEU A 105 -4.57 -22.38 16.58
N ALA A 106 -3.45 -23.08 16.55
CA ALA A 106 -2.70 -23.43 17.78
C ALA A 106 -2.24 -22.20 18.57
N PRO A 107 -1.62 -21.17 17.96
CA PRO A 107 -1.27 -19.93 18.67
C PRO A 107 -2.51 -19.17 19.17
N MET A 108 -3.59 -19.13 18.39
CA MET A 108 -4.84 -18.48 18.79
C MET A 108 -5.46 -19.17 19.99
N LYS A 109 -5.53 -20.50 20.00
CA LYS A 109 -6.03 -21.30 21.13
C LYS A 109 -5.25 -20.98 22.40
N ALA A 110 -3.92 -21.07 22.36
CA ALA A 110 -3.06 -20.76 23.49
C ALA A 110 -3.21 -19.31 23.97
N TYR A 111 -3.43 -18.36 23.09
CA TYR A 111 -3.62 -16.95 23.41
C TYR A 111 -4.95 -16.73 24.16
N PHE A 112 -6.06 -17.31 23.68
CA PHE A 112 -7.38 -17.14 24.28
C PHE A 112 -7.47 -17.90 25.60
N GLU A 113 -6.92 -19.11 25.71
CA GLU A 113 -6.85 -19.89 26.96
C GLU A 113 -6.14 -19.12 28.07
N ARG A 114 -4.98 -18.52 27.79
CA ARG A 114 -4.24 -17.71 28.78
C ARG A 114 -5.00 -16.51 29.28
N ARG A 115 -5.97 -16.00 28.51
CA ARG A 115 -6.82 -14.86 28.87
C ARG A 115 -8.16 -15.27 29.48
N GLY A 116 -8.44 -16.56 29.60
CA GLY A 116 -9.73 -17.06 30.07
C GLY A 116 -10.88 -16.72 29.11
N VAL A 117 -10.59 -16.58 27.83
CA VAL A 117 -11.56 -16.19 26.79
C VAL A 117 -11.82 -17.38 25.90
N GLU A 118 -13.11 -17.70 25.68
CA GLU A 118 -13.51 -18.80 24.83
C GLU A 118 -13.16 -18.56 23.35
N LEU A 119 -12.65 -19.59 22.69
CA LEU A 119 -12.45 -19.63 21.25
C LEU A 119 -13.76 -20.04 20.56
N THR A 120 -14.66 -19.08 20.38
CA THR A 120 -15.97 -19.30 19.77
C THR A 120 -15.87 -19.64 18.26
N PRO A 121 -16.93 -20.24 17.66
CA PRO A 121 -16.98 -20.47 16.21
C PRO A 121 -16.72 -19.20 15.36
N ALA A 122 -17.18 -18.04 15.84
CA ALA A 122 -16.89 -16.75 15.20
C ALA A 122 -15.38 -16.44 15.19
N ARG A 123 -14.68 -16.67 16.31
CA ARG A 123 -13.23 -16.47 16.38
C ARG A 123 -12.45 -17.51 15.56
N LEU A 124 -12.96 -18.72 15.43
CA LEU A 124 -12.35 -19.77 14.58
C LEU A 124 -12.29 -19.36 13.11
N ARG A 125 -13.21 -18.51 12.63
CA ARG A 125 -13.15 -18.00 11.25
C ARG A 125 -11.82 -17.33 10.93
N MET A 126 -11.22 -16.62 11.90
CA MET A 126 -9.93 -15.96 11.73
C MET A 126 -8.74 -16.92 11.57
N ALA A 127 -8.93 -18.21 11.84
CA ALA A 127 -7.94 -19.26 11.58
C ALA A 127 -8.14 -19.96 10.23
N ARG A 128 -9.16 -19.57 9.44
CA ARG A 128 -9.39 -20.13 8.12
C ARG A 128 -8.45 -19.47 7.11
N ILE A 129 -7.58 -20.30 6.53
CA ILE A 129 -6.53 -19.86 5.64
C ILE A 129 -6.66 -20.60 4.30
N PRO A 130 -6.57 -19.91 3.15
CA PRO A 130 -6.56 -20.58 1.84
C PRO A 130 -5.39 -21.56 1.71
N PHE A 131 -5.63 -22.69 1.08
CA PHE A 131 -4.59 -23.71 0.91
C PHE A 131 -3.42 -23.18 0.09
N GLY A 132 -2.21 -23.43 0.58
CA GLY A 132 -0.97 -22.98 -0.02
C GLY A 132 -0.55 -21.55 0.37
N ALA A 133 -1.28 -20.88 1.27
CA ALA A 133 -0.88 -19.58 1.77
C ALA A 133 0.21 -19.68 2.84
N GLU A 134 1.08 -18.66 2.88
CA GLU A 134 2.00 -18.40 3.98
C GLU A 134 1.34 -17.48 5.01
N LEU A 135 1.58 -17.73 6.31
CA LEU A 135 1.01 -16.88 7.36
C LEU A 135 1.79 -15.58 7.51
N VAL A 136 1.06 -14.49 7.65
CA VAL A 136 1.60 -13.18 8.03
C VAL A 136 1.32 -12.95 9.51
N GLU A 137 2.38 -12.86 10.31
CA GLU A 137 2.29 -12.76 11.75
C GLU A 137 1.59 -11.48 12.22
N ASN A 138 0.83 -11.62 13.32
CA ASN A 138 0.16 -10.51 14.00
C ASN A 138 0.46 -10.57 15.49
N SER A 139 1.40 -9.77 15.93
CA SER A 139 1.80 -9.69 17.34
C SER A 139 0.81 -8.95 18.25
N VAL A 140 -0.16 -8.23 17.66
CA VAL A 140 -1.14 -7.42 18.42
C VAL A 140 -2.35 -8.24 18.86
N SER A 141 -2.99 -8.96 17.94
CA SER A 141 -4.24 -9.69 18.22
C SER A 141 -4.18 -11.19 17.93
N ILE A 142 -3.02 -11.72 17.58
CA ILE A 142 -2.69 -13.13 17.32
C ILE A 142 -3.30 -13.73 16.06
N ALA A 143 -4.51 -13.36 15.64
CA ALA A 143 -5.10 -13.84 14.40
C ALA A 143 -4.26 -13.38 13.21
N PRO A 144 -3.67 -14.30 12.41
CA PRO A 144 -2.73 -13.91 11.38
C PRO A 144 -3.43 -13.33 10.15
N GLY A 145 -2.68 -12.55 9.36
CA GLY A 145 -2.94 -12.40 7.95
C GLY A 145 -2.31 -13.54 7.16
N PHE A 146 -2.32 -13.44 5.84
CA PHE A 146 -1.66 -14.44 4.99
C PHE A 146 -1.20 -13.86 3.65
N MET A 147 -0.30 -14.58 2.99
CA MET A 147 0.11 -14.31 1.62
C MET A 147 -0.18 -15.51 0.74
N LEU A 148 -0.93 -15.32 -0.33
CA LEU A 148 -1.19 -16.34 -1.35
C LEU A 148 -0.75 -15.83 -2.72
N GLY A 149 0.22 -16.51 -3.33
CA GLY A 149 0.85 -16.04 -4.55
C GLY A 149 1.48 -14.66 -4.33
N ASN A 150 1.00 -13.65 -5.05
CA ASN A 150 1.44 -12.27 -4.91
C ASN A 150 0.45 -11.36 -4.15
N VAL A 151 -0.53 -11.94 -3.45
CA VAL A 151 -1.55 -11.20 -2.69
C VAL A 151 -1.29 -11.34 -1.20
N VAL A 152 -1.07 -10.22 -0.53
CA VAL A 152 -0.86 -10.10 0.93
C VAL A 152 -2.15 -9.60 1.56
N VAL A 153 -2.72 -10.37 2.47
CA VAL A 153 -4.01 -10.10 3.12
C VAL A 153 -3.81 -9.70 4.57
N MET A 154 -4.28 -8.51 4.92
CA MET A 154 -4.07 -7.89 6.22
C MET A 154 -5.38 -7.35 6.81
N ALA A 155 -5.39 -7.15 8.12
CA ALA A 155 -6.53 -6.55 8.82
C ALA A 155 -6.75 -5.08 8.43
N GLY A 156 -7.99 -4.59 8.61
CA GLY A 156 -8.36 -3.19 8.38
C GLY A 156 -7.92 -2.25 9.52
N ILE A 157 -7.79 -2.76 10.76
CA ILE A 157 -7.41 -1.96 11.93
C ILE A 157 -5.96 -1.49 11.80
N PRO A 158 -5.68 -0.15 11.80
CA PRO A 158 -4.36 0.38 11.47
C PRO A 158 -3.21 -0.22 12.29
N ALA A 159 -3.34 -0.33 13.60
CA ALA A 159 -2.28 -0.88 14.46
C ALA A 159 -1.98 -2.36 14.17
N ILE A 160 -2.99 -3.13 13.72
CA ILE A 160 -2.84 -4.54 13.35
C ILE A 160 -2.26 -4.63 11.93
N MET A 161 -2.77 -3.83 11.00
CA MET A 161 -2.28 -3.77 9.62
C MET A 161 -0.77 -3.45 9.60
N GLN A 162 -0.31 -2.49 10.39
CA GLN A 162 1.09 -2.08 10.43
C GLN A 162 2.02 -3.23 10.82
N VAL A 163 1.72 -3.97 11.90
CA VAL A 163 2.56 -5.11 12.30
C VAL A 163 2.49 -6.27 11.30
N MET A 164 1.34 -6.46 10.63
CA MET A 164 1.22 -7.44 9.54
C MET A 164 2.03 -7.02 8.31
N LEU A 165 2.04 -5.74 7.95
CA LEU A 165 2.84 -5.23 6.83
C LEU A 165 4.34 -5.40 7.09
N ASP A 166 4.79 -5.08 8.31
CA ASP A 166 6.18 -5.30 8.72
C ASP A 166 6.55 -6.78 8.63
N ALA A 167 5.68 -7.67 9.13
CA ALA A 167 5.89 -9.12 9.06
C ALA A 167 5.87 -9.65 7.62
N ALA A 168 5.03 -9.09 6.74
CA ALA A 168 4.95 -9.48 5.34
C ALA A 168 6.20 -9.08 4.54
N THR A 169 6.88 -8.01 4.95
CA THR A 169 8.05 -7.47 4.23
C THR A 169 9.13 -8.52 3.95
N ARG A 170 9.31 -9.51 4.84
CA ARG A 170 10.26 -10.62 4.67
C ARG A 170 9.99 -11.52 3.45
N TYR A 171 8.77 -11.52 2.95
CA TYR A 171 8.36 -12.32 1.78
C TYR A 171 8.46 -11.54 0.46
N LEU A 172 8.73 -10.22 0.55
CA LEU A 172 8.69 -9.33 -0.60
C LEU A 172 10.06 -9.20 -1.25
N LYS A 173 10.09 -9.25 -2.57
CA LYS A 173 11.24 -8.74 -3.33
C LYS A 173 11.16 -7.21 -3.30
N THR A 174 12.25 -6.57 -2.95
CA THR A 174 12.36 -5.11 -2.93
C THR A 174 12.98 -4.61 -4.23
N GLY A 175 12.66 -3.37 -4.61
CA GLY A 175 13.21 -2.72 -5.78
C GLY A 175 14.23 -1.63 -5.43
N LYS A 176 14.64 -0.84 -6.43
CA LYS A 176 15.46 0.35 -6.21
C LYS A 176 14.62 1.39 -5.45
N LYS A 177 15.19 1.92 -4.36
CA LYS A 177 14.52 2.95 -3.55
C LYS A 177 14.33 4.22 -4.38
N MET A 178 13.11 4.75 -4.39
CA MET A 178 12.83 6.06 -4.95
C MET A 178 13.36 7.16 -4.03
N LEU A 179 14.25 7.96 -4.55
CA LEU A 179 14.77 9.17 -3.89
C LEU A 179 13.90 10.36 -4.28
N SER A 180 13.81 11.36 -3.43
CA SER A 180 13.12 12.61 -3.75
C SER A 180 13.90 13.81 -3.24
N ALA A 181 13.85 14.89 -4.02
CA ALA A 181 14.26 16.24 -3.62
C ALA A 181 13.02 17.13 -3.64
N ALA A 182 12.88 17.99 -2.63
CA ALA A 182 11.74 18.89 -2.52
C ALA A 182 12.21 20.31 -2.24
N LEU A 183 11.56 21.29 -2.88
CA LEU A 183 11.81 22.71 -2.69
C LEU A 183 10.48 23.45 -2.47
N ASP A 184 10.37 24.17 -1.36
CA ASP A 184 9.22 25.01 -1.04
C ASP A 184 9.45 26.43 -1.59
N LEU A 185 8.50 26.92 -2.37
CA LEU A 185 8.51 28.29 -2.91
C LEU A 185 7.27 29.04 -2.44
N HIS A 186 7.42 30.27 -1.98
CA HIS A 186 6.30 31.17 -1.68
C HIS A 186 5.78 31.84 -2.96
N ARG A 187 5.37 31.04 -3.94
CA ARG A 187 4.84 31.47 -5.23
C ARG A 187 3.63 30.61 -5.61
N PRO A 188 2.61 31.21 -6.23
CA PRO A 188 1.51 30.46 -6.81
C PRO A 188 1.97 29.48 -7.88
N GLU A 189 1.35 28.31 -7.95
CA GLU A 189 1.70 27.24 -8.89
C GLU A 189 1.66 27.72 -10.36
N GLY A 190 0.69 28.58 -10.73
CA GLY A 190 0.56 29.10 -12.08
C GLY A 190 1.75 29.92 -12.58
N GLU A 191 2.52 30.57 -11.68
CA GLU A 191 3.74 31.29 -12.05
C GLU A 191 4.91 30.35 -12.39
N ILE A 192 4.90 29.16 -11.80
CA ILE A 192 5.98 28.17 -11.86
C ILE A 192 5.76 27.18 -13.00
N ALA A 193 4.50 26.91 -13.36
CA ALA A 193 4.08 25.78 -14.19
C ALA A 193 4.86 25.66 -15.51
N GLY A 194 4.98 26.74 -16.28
CA GLY A 194 5.67 26.70 -17.59
C GLY A 194 7.15 26.35 -17.47
N MET A 195 7.85 26.98 -16.53
CA MET A 195 9.27 26.69 -16.29
C MET A 195 9.49 25.25 -15.81
N PHE A 196 8.60 24.76 -14.96
CA PHE A 196 8.70 23.43 -14.39
C PHE A 196 8.35 22.34 -15.42
N GLU A 197 7.36 22.59 -16.29
CA GLU A 197 7.06 21.74 -17.45
C GLU A 197 8.26 21.62 -18.41
N ASP A 198 8.94 22.75 -18.70
CA ASP A 198 10.13 22.73 -19.56
C ASP A 198 11.29 21.96 -18.91
N LEU A 199 11.46 22.05 -17.60
CA LEU A 199 12.43 21.22 -16.87
C LEU A 199 12.07 19.73 -16.96
N GLN A 200 10.79 19.35 -16.75
CA GLN A 200 10.33 17.98 -16.90
C GLN A 200 10.63 17.40 -18.29
N LYS A 201 10.50 18.19 -19.35
CA LYS A 201 10.82 17.74 -20.72
C LYS A 201 12.30 17.44 -20.91
N ARG A 202 13.20 18.15 -20.22
CA ARG A 202 14.65 17.88 -20.25
C ARG A 202 15.08 16.67 -19.41
N TYR A 203 14.27 16.34 -18.40
CA TYR A 203 14.49 15.21 -17.50
C TYR A 203 13.28 14.26 -17.51
N PRO A 204 12.99 13.56 -18.64
CA PRO A 204 11.80 12.69 -18.74
C PRO A 204 11.87 11.46 -17.82
N ASP A 205 13.08 11.11 -17.38
CA ASP A 205 13.39 10.01 -16.45
C ASP A 205 13.35 10.43 -14.96
N VAL A 206 13.11 11.72 -14.68
CA VAL A 206 12.95 12.26 -13.33
C VAL A 206 11.53 12.81 -13.18
N PRO A 207 10.56 12.01 -12.73
CA PRO A 207 9.19 12.48 -12.49
C PRO A 207 9.17 13.69 -11.55
N MET A 208 8.45 14.74 -11.94
CA MET A 208 8.31 15.97 -11.21
C MET A 208 6.84 16.26 -10.89
N GLY A 209 6.60 16.85 -9.72
CA GLY A 209 5.26 17.25 -9.30
C GLY A 209 5.28 18.57 -8.56
N SER A 210 4.22 19.36 -8.69
CA SER A 210 4.00 20.58 -7.95
C SER A 210 2.80 20.42 -7.03
N TYR A 211 2.95 20.87 -5.78
CA TYR A 211 1.95 20.71 -4.73
C TYR A 211 1.70 22.06 -4.06
N PRO A 212 0.57 22.73 -4.35
CA PRO A 212 0.25 24.00 -3.73
C PRO A 212 -0.01 23.83 -2.24
N PHE A 213 0.43 24.80 -1.45
CA PHE A 213 0.16 24.88 -0.02
C PHE A 213 -0.21 26.30 0.40
N ILE A 214 -0.83 26.45 1.57
CA ILE A 214 -1.00 27.71 2.26
C ILE A 214 -0.30 27.59 3.60
N ARG A 215 0.69 28.45 3.86
CA ARG A 215 1.41 28.49 5.12
C ARG A 215 1.40 29.94 5.62
N ASP A 216 0.93 30.16 6.85
CA ASP A 216 0.78 31.50 7.45
C ASP A 216 -0.06 32.46 6.58
N GLY A 217 -1.11 31.95 5.95
CA GLY A 217 -2.00 32.71 5.06
C GLY A 217 -1.39 33.08 3.71
N LYS A 218 -0.18 32.64 3.41
CA LYS A 218 0.51 32.91 2.14
C LYS A 218 0.48 31.66 1.25
N PRO A 219 0.12 31.81 -0.03
CA PRO A 219 0.20 30.72 -0.98
C PRO A 219 1.66 30.38 -1.28
N GLY A 220 1.91 29.10 -1.50
CA GLY A 220 3.20 28.58 -1.93
C GLY A 220 3.02 27.30 -2.72
N THR A 221 4.10 26.82 -3.29
CA THR A 221 4.14 25.57 -4.06
C THR A 221 5.39 24.79 -3.68
N GLN A 222 5.22 23.53 -3.32
CA GLN A 222 6.31 22.59 -3.15
C GLN A 222 6.58 21.91 -4.48
N LEU A 223 7.81 21.99 -4.96
CA LEU A 223 8.29 21.29 -6.13
C LEU A 223 9.00 20.01 -5.69
N VAL A 224 8.58 18.86 -6.21
CA VAL A 224 9.13 17.55 -5.85
C VAL A 224 9.66 16.87 -7.09
N LEU A 225 10.94 16.47 -7.04
CA LEU A 225 11.61 15.68 -8.07
C LEU A 225 11.87 14.27 -7.50
N ARG A 226 11.75 13.23 -8.32
CA ARG A 226 11.94 11.85 -7.90
C ARG A 226 12.83 11.10 -8.88
N SER A 227 13.75 10.27 -8.38
CA SER A 227 14.53 9.36 -9.21
C SER A 227 15.04 8.18 -8.38
N THR A 228 15.31 7.05 -9.03
CA THR A 228 16.10 5.96 -8.43
C THR A 228 17.59 6.13 -8.67
N ASP A 229 18.00 7.12 -9.47
CA ASP A 229 19.37 7.47 -9.77
C ASP A 229 19.74 8.78 -9.03
N VAL A 230 20.72 8.68 -8.12
CA VAL A 230 21.21 9.81 -7.30
C VAL A 230 21.75 10.95 -8.15
N SER A 231 22.53 10.62 -9.19
CA SER A 231 23.16 11.62 -10.05
C SER A 231 22.12 12.37 -10.88
N ARG A 232 21.19 11.63 -11.50
CA ARG A 232 20.08 12.23 -12.26
C ARG A 232 19.19 13.13 -11.42
N LEU A 233 18.92 12.72 -10.17
CA LEU A 233 18.15 13.55 -9.24
C LEU A 233 18.89 14.83 -8.91
N ALA A 234 20.20 14.73 -8.61
CA ALA A 234 21.03 15.87 -8.27
C ALA A 234 21.18 16.86 -9.45
N ASP A 235 21.35 16.34 -10.68
CA ASP A 235 21.45 17.19 -11.88
C ASP A 235 20.16 17.99 -12.09
N ALA A 236 19.00 17.33 -12.01
CA ALA A 236 17.71 17.98 -12.18
C ALA A 236 17.41 18.99 -11.06
N GLU A 237 17.78 18.68 -9.82
CA GLU A 237 17.62 19.58 -8.66
C GLU A 237 18.50 20.82 -8.81
N ASN A 238 19.76 20.65 -9.21
CA ASN A 238 20.69 21.76 -9.43
C ASN A 238 20.21 22.69 -10.55
N GLU A 239 19.73 22.11 -11.67
CA GLU A 239 19.18 22.92 -12.76
C GLU A 239 17.91 23.67 -12.31
N LEU A 240 17.02 23.03 -11.55
CA LEU A 240 15.87 23.70 -10.94
C LEU A 240 16.31 24.91 -10.11
N LYS A 241 17.29 24.75 -9.23
CA LYS A 241 17.83 25.85 -8.38
C LYS A 241 18.37 26.98 -9.22
N VAL A 242 19.12 26.71 -10.29
CA VAL A 242 19.63 27.72 -11.22
C VAL A 242 18.51 28.52 -11.88
N LEU A 243 17.45 27.79 -12.36
CA LEU A 243 16.29 28.42 -13.00
C LEU A 243 15.50 29.32 -12.04
N LEU A 244 15.39 28.93 -10.79
CA LEU A 244 14.70 29.69 -9.74
C LEU A 244 15.53 30.93 -9.34
N ALA A 245 16.83 30.77 -9.15
CA ALA A 245 17.74 31.87 -8.82
C ALA A 245 17.77 32.93 -9.94
N ALA A 246 17.79 32.52 -11.22
CA ALA A 246 17.74 33.44 -12.36
C ALA A 246 16.46 34.31 -12.41
N ARG A 247 15.39 33.88 -11.71
CA ARG A 247 14.13 34.62 -11.56
C ARG A 247 14.00 35.35 -10.23
N GLY A 248 15.02 35.29 -9.38
CA GLY A 248 14.97 35.89 -8.03
C GLY A 248 13.92 35.20 -7.12
N TRP A 249 13.72 33.89 -7.29
CA TRP A 249 12.73 33.11 -6.54
C TRP A 249 13.36 32.21 -5.43
N LEU A 250 14.69 32.21 -5.36
CA LEU A 250 15.48 31.61 -4.26
C LEU A 250 16.13 32.71 -3.45
#